data_defa5c76651ab7cd0523e9f4aed34709
#
_entry.id   defa5c76651ab7cd0523e9f4aed34709
#
_cell.length_a   1.000
_cell.length_b   1.000
_cell.length_c   1.000
_cell.angle_alpha   90.00
_cell.angle_beta   90.00
_cell.angle_gamma   90.00
#
_symmetry.space_group_name_H-M   'P 1'
#
loop_
_entity.id
_entity.type
_entity.pdbx_description
1 polymer ?
#
loop_
_entity_poly.entity_id
_entity_poly.type
_entity_poly.pdbx_seq_one_letter_code
_entity_poly.pdbx_strand_id
1 'polypeptide(L)'
;RAGRTYDVTVVEFFDYNCPYCRRMEPVLNALLRSDPKVRVVYRDWPIFGPASREASRAAVASQWQGRHAAFHEALMTSPARLDSAGVKAAAAKAKVDWPRLQRDLKNRGAEIDALLTRTDSIAQAIGFNGTPALIVGSQVVAGAVDLPTLRRLVAEARKKPAAR
;
A
#
# COMPACT_ATOMS: atom_id res chain seq x y z
N ARG A 1 14.87 -9.11 -4.09
CA ARG A 1 16.24 -8.82 -4.57
C ARG A 1 17.18 -9.06 -3.41
N ALA A 2 17.93 -10.16 -3.43
CA ALA A 2 18.98 -10.42 -2.46
C ALA A 2 20.01 -9.28 -2.52
N GLY A 3 20.34 -8.69 -1.35
CA GLY A 3 21.45 -7.76 -1.21
C GLY A 3 21.11 -6.29 -0.86
N ARG A 4 19.85 -5.84 -0.83
CA ARG A 4 19.54 -4.49 -0.34
C ARG A 4 19.28 -4.51 1.16
N THR A 5 20.15 -3.86 1.93
CA THR A 5 19.91 -3.56 3.35
C THR A 5 19.13 -2.25 3.44
N TYR A 6 17.97 -2.29 4.09
CA TYR A 6 17.17 -1.11 4.43
C TYR A 6 17.40 -0.79 5.90
N ASP A 7 17.52 0.49 6.24
CA ASP A 7 17.70 0.94 7.62
C ASP A 7 16.40 1.49 8.23
N VAL A 8 15.46 1.96 7.40
CA VAL A 8 14.14 2.42 7.83
C VAL A 8 13.05 1.75 6.99
N THR A 9 12.03 1.30 7.66
CA THR A 9 10.77 0.84 7.05
C THR A 9 9.67 1.85 7.33
N VAL A 10 9.00 2.29 6.27
CA VAL A 10 7.73 3.01 6.32
C VAL A 10 6.63 2.02 6.02
N VAL A 11 5.68 1.85 6.91
CA VAL A 11 4.47 1.05 6.67
C VAL A 11 3.32 2.00 6.42
N GLU A 12 2.64 1.85 5.30
CA GLU A 12 1.44 2.62 4.99
C GLU A 12 0.21 1.71 5.01
N PHE A 13 -0.77 2.07 5.85
CA PHE A 13 -2.14 1.53 5.79
C PHE A 13 -2.95 2.44 4.89
N PHE A 14 -3.49 1.91 3.80
CA PHE A 14 -4.07 2.72 2.75
C PHE A 14 -5.31 2.07 2.11
N ASP A 15 -6.07 2.89 1.42
CA ASP A 15 -7.21 2.48 0.59
C ASP A 15 -7.08 3.12 -0.80
N TYR A 16 -7.27 2.35 -1.87
CA TYR A 16 -7.15 2.83 -3.25
C TYR A 16 -8.17 3.94 -3.61
N ASN A 17 -9.30 4.01 -2.92
CA ASN A 17 -10.31 5.06 -3.12
C ASN A 17 -10.19 6.23 -2.11
N CYS A 18 -9.18 6.22 -1.27
CA CYS A 18 -8.90 7.32 -0.36
C CYS A 18 -8.17 8.46 -1.09
N PRO A 19 -8.77 9.68 -1.18
CA PRO A 19 -8.11 10.80 -1.85
C PRO A 19 -6.78 11.20 -1.20
N TYR A 20 -6.68 11.10 0.12
CA TYR A 20 -5.45 11.42 0.86
C TYR A 20 -4.35 10.38 0.63
N CYS A 21 -4.69 9.09 0.47
CA CYS A 21 -3.74 8.05 0.09
C CYS A 21 -3.19 8.31 -1.32
N ARG A 22 -4.05 8.68 -2.26
CA ARG A 22 -3.62 9.05 -3.61
C ARG A 22 -2.69 10.25 -3.63
N ARG A 23 -2.89 11.23 -2.74
CA ARG A 23 -1.97 12.36 -2.57
C ARG A 23 -0.67 11.98 -1.87
N MET A 24 -0.71 10.96 -1.03
CA MET A 24 0.47 10.45 -0.34
C MET A 24 1.41 9.67 -1.26
N GLU A 25 0.88 8.99 -2.27
CA GLU A 25 1.66 8.16 -3.20
C GLU A 25 2.85 8.89 -3.86
N PRO A 26 2.70 10.08 -4.47
CA PRO A 26 3.85 10.81 -5.02
C PRO A 26 4.86 11.24 -3.94
N VAL A 27 4.44 11.44 -2.70
CA VAL A 27 5.34 11.77 -1.58
C VAL A 27 6.20 10.55 -1.22
N LEU A 28 5.60 9.37 -1.10
CA LEU A 28 6.33 8.10 -0.87
C LEU A 28 7.28 7.80 -2.01
N ASN A 29 6.84 7.97 -3.25
CA ASN A 29 7.68 7.78 -4.43
C ASN A 29 8.87 8.75 -4.47
N ALA A 30 8.68 10.00 -4.07
CA ALA A 30 9.78 10.98 -3.98
C ALA A 30 10.77 10.59 -2.88
N LEU A 31 10.30 10.10 -1.73
CA LEU A 31 11.16 9.58 -0.67
C LEU A 31 12.01 8.40 -1.19
N LEU A 32 11.37 7.40 -1.80
CA LEU A 32 12.07 6.21 -2.31
C LEU A 32 13.11 6.52 -3.39
N ARG A 33 12.87 7.53 -4.23
CA ARG A 33 13.86 7.99 -5.22
C ARG A 33 15.05 8.69 -4.57
N SER A 34 14.83 9.43 -3.49
CA SER A 34 15.89 10.20 -2.83
C SER A 34 16.65 9.43 -1.76
N ASP A 35 16.09 8.32 -1.27
CA ASP A 35 16.66 7.56 -0.17
C ASP A 35 16.56 6.03 -0.41
N PRO A 36 17.59 5.44 -1.02
CA PRO A 36 17.58 4.02 -1.37
C PRO A 36 17.67 3.06 -0.17
N LYS A 37 17.91 3.58 1.04
CA LYS A 37 17.95 2.80 2.27
C LYS A 37 16.59 2.71 2.97
N VAL A 38 15.59 3.44 2.48
CA VAL A 38 14.20 3.31 2.92
C VAL A 38 13.49 2.27 2.09
N ARG A 39 12.62 1.50 2.74
CA ARG A 39 11.59 0.71 2.06
C ARG A 39 10.20 1.13 2.51
N VAL A 40 9.22 1.00 1.63
CA VAL A 40 7.81 1.14 1.94
C VAL A 40 7.16 -0.23 1.92
N VAL A 41 6.37 -0.53 2.93
CA VAL A 41 5.51 -1.70 3.02
C VAL A 41 4.07 -1.24 2.98
N TYR A 42 3.36 -1.62 1.93
CA TYR A 42 1.96 -1.30 1.73
C TYR A 42 1.07 -2.31 2.46
N ARG A 43 0.13 -1.80 3.25
CA ARG A 43 -0.89 -2.57 3.94
C ARG A 43 -2.26 -2.17 3.43
N ASP A 44 -2.82 -3.00 2.56
CA ASP A 44 -4.18 -2.81 2.05
C ASP A 44 -5.20 -2.83 3.18
N TRP A 45 -5.85 -1.70 3.39
CA TRP A 45 -6.90 -1.52 4.40
C TRP A 45 -8.13 -0.87 3.78
N PRO A 46 -8.94 -1.67 3.04
CA PRO A 46 -10.09 -1.16 2.28
C PRO A 46 -11.25 -0.81 3.21
N ILE A 47 -11.34 0.46 3.59
CA ILE A 47 -12.36 1.00 4.51
C ILE A 47 -13.46 1.79 3.79
N PHE A 48 -13.34 2.04 2.48
CA PHE A 48 -14.30 2.81 1.68
C PHE A 48 -15.28 1.94 0.88
N GLY A 49 -15.57 0.76 1.36
CA GLY A 49 -16.65 -0.09 0.83
C GLY A 49 -16.21 -1.14 -0.18
N PRO A 50 -17.19 -1.77 -0.87
CA PRO A 50 -16.95 -2.94 -1.72
C PRO A 50 -15.98 -2.69 -2.88
N ALA A 51 -16.03 -1.53 -3.52
CA ALA A 51 -15.14 -1.17 -4.62
C ALA A 51 -13.67 -1.08 -4.16
N SER A 52 -13.42 -0.54 -2.97
CA SER A 52 -12.08 -0.53 -2.36
C SER A 52 -11.60 -1.93 -2.04
N ARG A 53 -12.49 -2.78 -1.53
CA ARG A 53 -12.15 -4.18 -1.24
C ARG A 53 -11.83 -4.95 -2.53
N GLU A 54 -12.57 -4.74 -3.61
CA GLU A 54 -12.28 -5.33 -4.92
C GLU A 54 -10.89 -4.92 -5.42
N ALA A 55 -10.57 -3.63 -5.37
CA ALA A 55 -9.26 -3.11 -5.78
C ALA A 55 -8.12 -3.73 -4.96
N SER A 56 -8.25 -3.80 -3.64
CA SER A 56 -7.25 -4.41 -2.75
C SER A 56 -7.08 -5.91 -3.03
N ARG A 57 -8.17 -6.65 -3.20
CA ARG A 57 -8.12 -8.08 -3.52
C ARG A 57 -7.38 -8.32 -4.85
N ALA A 58 -7.70 -7.54 -5.87
CA ALA A 58 -7.05 -7.63 -7.17
C ALA A 58 -5.56 -7.28 -7.09
N ALA A 59 -5.20 -6.21 -6.37
CA ALA A 59 -3.82 -5.81 -6.17
C ALA A 59 -3.01 -6.90 -5.46
N VAL A 60 -3.52 -7.47 -4.37
CA VAL A 60 -2.88 -8.58 -3.65
C VAL A 60 -2.69 -9.79 -4.58
N ALA A 61 -3.71 -10.17 -5.35
CA ALA A 61 -3.61 -11.31 -6.28
C ALA A 61 -2.56 -11.10 -7.38
N SER A 62 -2.33 -9.86 -7.81
CA SER A 62 -1.35 -9.55 -8.86
C SER A 62 0.11 -9.82 -8.46
N GLN A 63 0.38 -10.00 -7.15
CA GLN A 63 1.73 -10.36 -6.67
C GLN A 63 2.21 -11.71 -7.23
N TRP A 64 1.31 -12.67 -7.44
CA TRP A 64 1.66 -13.97 -8.02
C TRP A 64 2.02 -13.91 -9.51
N GLN A 65 1.79 -12.77 -10.12
CA GLN A 65 2.23 -12.45 -11.48
C GLN A 65 3.48 -11.55 -11.50
N GLY A 66 3.98 -11.12 -10.32
CA GLY A 66 5.06 -10.13 -10.25
C GLY A 66 4.63 -8.74 -10.73
N ARG A 67 3.32 -8.43 -10.68
CA ARG A 67 2.74 -7.18 -11.21
C ARG A 67 2.23 -6.22 -10.14
N HIS A 68 2.40 -6.56 -8.87
CA HIS A 68 1.84 -5.74 -7.77
C HIS A 68 2.27 -4.27 -7.84
N ALA A 69 3.56 -3.97 -8.00
CA ALA A 69 4.04 -2.59 -8.01
C ALA A 69 3.42 -1.77 -9.16
N ALA A 70 3.42 -2.31 -10.38
CA ALA A 70 2.84 -1.64 -11.54
C ALA A 70 1.32 -1.49 -11.42
N PHE A 71 0.65 -2.49 -10.85
CA PHE A 71 -0.80 -2.44 -10.65
C PHE A 71 -1.19 -1.48 -9.53
N HIS A 72 -0.46 -1.48 -8.43
CA HIS A 72 -0.61 -0.51 -7.35
C HIS A 72 -0.53 0.94 -7.88
N GLU A 73 0.52 1.24 -8.64
CA GLU A 73 0.68 2.55 -9.27
C GLU A 73 -0.50 2.90 -10.19
N ALA A 74 -0.94 1.96 -11.04
CA ALA A 74 -2.06 2.17 -11.94
C ALA A 74 -3.38 2.43 -11.20
N LEU A 75 -3.62 1.74 -10.07
CA LEU A 75 -4.79 1.95 -9.22
C LEU A 75 -4.74 3.32 -8.51
N MET A 76 -3.58 3.67 -7.93
CA MET A 76 -3.39 4.96 -7.23
C MET A 76 -3.48 6.17 -8.16
N THR A 77 -3.07 6.02 -9.42
CA THR A 77 -3.09 7.08 -10.44
C THR A 77 -4.35 7.07 -11.31
N SER A 78 -5.35 6.26 -10.97
CA SER A 78 -6.63 6.26 -11.68
C SER A 78 -7.27 7.66 -11.64
N PRO A 79 -7.79 8.18 -12.78
CA PRO A 79 -8.32 9.55 -12.86
C PRO A 79 -9.63 9.72 -12.07
N ALA A 80 -10.34 8.62 -11.80
CA ALA A 80 -11.61 8.61 -11.11
C ALA A 80 -11.58 7.66 -9.89
N ARG A 81 -12.66 7.71 -9.10
CA ARG A 81 -12.93 6.70 -8.08
C ARG A 81 -13.01 5.32 -8.76
N LEU A 82 -12.32 4.35 -8.18
CA LEU A 82 -12.31 2.99 -8.71
C LEU A 82 -13.66 2.30 -8.48
N ASP A 83 -14.14 1.71 -9.54
CA ASP A 83 -15.15 0.68 -9.60
C ASP A 83 -14.56 -0.56 -10.30
N SER A 84 -15.36 -1.59 -10.57
CA SER A 84 -14.89 -2.80 -11.25
C SER A 84 -14.28 -2.53 -12.63
N ALA A 85 -14.85 -1.58 -13.39
CA ALA A 85 -14.32 -1.19 -14.70
C ALA A 85 -12.96 -0.48 -14.56
N GLY A 86 -12.82 0.41 -13.56
CA GLY A 86 -11.58 1.11 -13.25
C GLY A 86 -10.47 0.15 -12.79
N VAL A 87 -10.80 -0.84 -11.98
CA VAL A 87 -9.86 -1.89 -11.56
C VAL A 87 -9.36 -2.69 -12.78
N LYS A 88 -10.27 -3.09 -13.68
CA LYS A 88 -9.91 -3.79 -14.91
C LYS A 88 -9.05 -2.94 -15.85
N ALA A 89 -9.36 -1.66 -16.00
CA ALA A 89 -8.57 -0.73 -16.79
C ALA A 89 -7.15 -0.53 -16.21
N ALA A 90 -7.03 -0.39 -14.91
CA ALA A 90 -5.74 -0.32 -14.22
C ALA A 90 -4.93 -1.62 -14.39
N ALA A 91 -5.58 -2.79 -14.35
CA ALA A 91 -4.94 -4.08 -14.60
C ALA A 91 -4.37 -4.16 -16.02
N ALA A 92 -5.12 -3.70 -17.01
CA ALA A 92 -4.65 -3.64 -18.41
C ALA A 92 -3.42 -2.72 -18.55
N LYS A 93 -3.44 -1.53 -17.93
CA LYS A 93 -2.33 -0.58 -17.90
C LYS A 93 -1.08 -1.21 -17.27
N ALA A 94 -1.26 -1.98 -16.21
CA ALA A 94 -0.18 -2.68 -15.50
C ALA A 94 0.27 -4.00 -16.16
N LYS A 95 -0.34 -4.37 -17.30
CA LYS A 95 -0.09 -5.65 -18.01
C LYS A 95 -0.33 -6.87 -17.12
N VAL A 96 -1.35 -6.82 -16.29
CA VAL A 96 -1.83 -7.95 -15.50
C VAL A 96 -2.58 -8.91 -16.41
N ASP A 97 -2.25 -10.19 -16.36
CA ASP A 97 -3.05 -11.25 -16.99
C ASP A 97 -4.38 -11.37 -16.24
N TRP A 98 -5.43 -10.77 -16.82
CA TRP A 98 -6.74 -10.68 -16.20
C TRP A 98 -7.41 -12.05 -15.99
N PRO A 99 -7.44 -12.97 -16.98
CA PRO A 99 -7.95 -14.32 -16.76
C PRO A 99 -7.24 -15.07 -15.64
N ARG A 100 -5.92 -14.97 -15.55
CA ARG A 100 -5.14 -15.56 -14.46
C ARG A 100 -5.50 -14.91 -13.11
N LEU A 101 -5.63 -13.57 -13.09
CA LEU A 101 -6.01 -12.86 -11.86
C LEU A 101 -7.37 -13.35 -11.33
N GLN A 102 -8.35 -13.56 -12.23
CA GLN A 102 -9.67 -14.06 -11.83
C GLN A 102 -9.59 -15.49 -11.27
N ARG A 103 -8.76 -16.35 -11.85
CA ARG A 103 -8.52 -17.69 -11.29
C ARG A 103 -7.86 -17.63 -9.91
N ASP A 104 -6.86 -16.76 -9.74
CA ASP A 104 -6.17 -16.57 -8.46
C ASP A 104 -7.12 -16.03 -7.39
N LEU A 105 -7.97 -15.06 -7.73
CA LEU A 105 -9.02 -14.55 -6.84
C LEU A 105 -10.01 -15.63 -6.41
N LYS A 106 -10.39 -16.53 -7.32
CA LYS A 106 -11.28 -17.64 -7.01
C LYS A 106 -10.60 -18.69 -6.13
N ASN A 107 -9.38 -19.08 -6.47
CA ASN A 107 -8.70 -20.20 -5.84
C ASN A 107 -8.02 -19.83 -4.53
N ARG A 108 -7.61 -18.58 -4.38
CA ARG A 108 -6.87 -18.05 -3.23
C ARG A 108 -7.59 -16.92 -2.49
N GLY A 109 -8.89 -16.77 -2.76
CA GLY A 109 -9.70 -15.69 -2.16
C GLY A 109 -9.69 -15.70 -0.64
N ALA A 110 -9.76 -16.87 -0.02
CA ALA A 110 -9.71 -17.00 1.44
C ALA A 110 -8.37 -16.53 2.03
N GLU A 111 -7.24 -16.81 1.35
CA GLU A 111 -5.91 -16.34 1.75
C GLU A 111 -5.81 -14.80 1.66
N ILE A 112 -6.34 -14.23 0.58
CA ILE A 112 -6.40 -12.77 0.38
C ILE A 112 -7.26 -12.12 1.47
N ASP A 113 -8.44 -12.66 1.72
CA ASP A 113 -9.35 -12.13 2.73
C ASP A 113 -8.76 -12.20 4.14
N ALA A 114 -8.05 -13.28 4.46
CA ALA A 114 -7.33 -13.41 5.73
C ALA A 114 -6.24 -12.34 5.88
N LEU A 115 -5.53 -11.98 4.79
CA LEU A 115 -4.54 -10.91 4.79
C LEU A 115 -5.18 -9.55 5.07
N LEU A 116 -6.28 -9.23 4.39
CA LEU A 116 -7.00 -7.97 4.59
C LEU A 116 -7.59 -7.87 6.01
N THR A 117 -8.15 -8.96 6.52
CA THR A 117 -8.67 -9.03 7.90
C THR A 117 -7.56 -8.82 8.93
N ARG A 118 -6.38 -9.42 8.70
CA ARG A 118 -5.22 -9.20 9.57
C ARG A 118 -4.76 -7.75 9.56
N THR A 119 -4.75 -7.10 8.40
CA THR A 119 -4.42 -5.68 8.28
C THR A 119 -5.41 -4.83 9.08
N ASP A 120 -6.70 -5.09 8.95
CA ASP A 120 -7.76 -4.40 9.71
C ASP A 120 -7.56 -4.56 11.22
N SER A 121 -7.34 -5.79 11.70
CA SER A 121 -7.09 -6.08 13.11
C SER A 121 -5.86 -5.34 13.65
N ILE A 122 -4.78 -5.27 12.89
CA ILE A 122 -3.56 -4.54 13.28
C ILE A 122 -3.84 -3.04 13.33
N ALA A 123 -4.52 -2.48 12.34
CA ALA A 123 -4.86 -1.06 12.29
C ALA A 123 -5.72 -0.65 13.50
N GLN A 124 -6.72 -1.46 13.82
CA GLN A 124 -7.57 -1.25 15.00
C GLN A 124 -6.80 -1.36 16.32
N ALA A 125 -5.92 -2.36 16.45
CA ALA A 125 -5.09 -2.53 17.65
C ALA A 125 -4.12 -1.36 17.90
N ILE A 126 -3.63 -0.74 16.82
CA ILE A 126 -2.81 0.48 16.91
C ILE A 126 -3.66 1.72 17.25
N GLY A 127 -4.96 1.68 16.98
CA GLY A 127 -5.89 2.79 17.18
C GLY A 127 -6.02 3.70 15.96
N PHE A 128 -5.72 3.21 14.76
CA PHE A 128 -5.96 3.96 13.53
C PHE A 128 -7.47 4.11 13.26
N ASN A 129 -7.90 5.31 12.84
CA ASN A 129 -9.29 5.65 12.57
C ASN A 129 -9.56 5.94 11.09
N GLY A 130 -8.54 5.89 10.23
CA GLY A 130 -8.67 6.20 8.81
C GLY A 130 -7.36 6.08 8.08
N THR A 131 -7.41 6.36 6.79
CA THR A 131 -6.29 6.26 5.86
C THR A 131 -5.92 7.62 5.26
N PRO A 132 -4.65 7.85 4.88
CA PRO A 132 -3.52 6.99 5.16
C PRO A 132 -3.15 7.01 6.64
N ALA A 133 -2.55 5.92 7.12
CA ALA A 133 -1.90 5.88 8.41
C ALA A 133 -0.51 5.27 8.26
N LEU A 134 0.48 5.85 8.90
CA LEU A 134 1.88 5.48 8.69
C LEU A 134 2.52 4.99 9.98
N ILE A 135 3.45 4.05 9.82
CA ILE A 135 4.44 3.72 10.85
C ILE A 135 5.82 3.97 10.23
N VAL A 136 6.60 4.85 10.84
CA VAL A 136 7.95 5.18 10.39
C VAL A 136 8.93 4.76 11.48
N GLY A 137 9.60 3.61 11.29
CA GLY A 137 10.34 2.99 12.38
C GLY A 137 9.39 2.58 13.51
N SER A 138 9.49 3.26 14.67
CA SER A 138 8.57 3.08 15.81
C SER A 138 7.54 4.21 15.95
N GLN A 139 7.54 5.19 15.06
CA GLN A 139 6.65 6.35 15.13
C GLN A 139 5.35 6.08 14.41
N VAL A 140 4.22 6.33 15.08
CA VAL A 140 2.86 6.20 14.55
C VAL A 140 2.37 7.56 14.09
N VAL A 141 1.90 7.67 12.86
CA VAL A 141 1.44 8.91 12.23
C VAL A 141 0.06 8.71 11.60
N ALA A 142 -0.92 9.45 12.07
CA ALA A 142 -2.27 9.47 11.49
C ALA A 142 -2.35 10.53 10.39
N GLY A 143 -2.89 10.13 9.22
CA GLY A 143 -3.10 11.03 8.09
C GLY A 143 -1.89 11.21 7.17
N ALA A 144 -2.13 11.96 6.09
CA ALA A 144 -1.10 12.29 5.11
C ALA A 144 -0.11 13.32 5.64
N VAL A 145 1.13 13.20 5.23
CA VAL A 145 2.20 14.16 5.54
C VAL A 145 2.90 14.60 4.26
N ASP A 146 3.53 15.76 4.29
CA ASP A 146 4.36 16.24 3.19
C ASP A 146 5.75 15.57 3.20
N LEU A 147 6.49 15.75 2.11
CA LEU A 147 7.81 15.15 1.96
C LEU A 147 8.83 15.63 3.00
N PRO A 148 8.92 16.93 3.35
CA PRO A 148 9.82 17.39 4.42
C PRO A 148 9.51 16.72 5.76
N THR A 149 8.25 16.60 6.13
CA THR A 149 7.83 15.92 7.37
C THR A 149 8.20 14.44 7.33
N LEU A 150 7.94 13.75 6.22
CA LEU A 150 8.27 12.33 6.08
C LEU A 150 9.79 12.10 6.16
N ARG A 151 10.59 12.94 5.54
CA ARG A 151 12.05 12.90 5.64
C ARG A 151 12.56 13.10 7.07
N ARG A 152 11.95 14.02 7.80
CA ARG A 152 12.28 14.25 9.23
C ARG A 152 11.97 13.00 10.05
N LEU A 153 10.80 12.38 9.86
CA LEU A 153 10.41 11.15 10.57
C LEU A 153 11.38 10.00 10.26
N VAL A 154 11.81 9.86 9.02
CA VAL A 154 12.82 8.87 8.61
C VAL A 154 14.16 9.14 9.30
N ALA A 155 14.61 10.39 9.32
CA ALA A 155 15.86 10.77 9.99
C ALA A 155 15.82 10.49 11.49
N GLU A 156 14.69 10.76 12.15
CA GLU A 156 14.47 10.44 13.56
C GLU A 156 14.46 8.94 13.83
N ALA A 157 13.82 8.16 12.95
CA ALA A 157 13.80 6.69 13.04
C ALA A 157 15.21 6.09 12.95
N ARG A 158 16.10 6.67 12.13
CA ARG A 158 17.50 6.25 12.02
C ARG A 158 18.29 6.46 13.30
N LYS A 159 17.98 7.52 14.05
CA LYS A 159 18.65 7.81 15.34
C LYS A 159 18.23 6.85 16.46
N LYS A 160 17.05 6.25 16.32
CA LYS A 160 16.47 5.32 17.30
C LYS A 160 16.11 4.01 16.57
N PRO A 161 17.09 3.19 16.18
CA PRO A 161 16.78 1.91 15.56
C PRO A 161 15.88 1.10 16.49
N ALA A 162 14.91 0.40 15.90
CA ALA A 162 14.03 -0.47 16.65
C ALA A 162 14.87 -1.48 17.46
N ALA A 163 14.51 -1.70 18.71
CA ALA A 163 15.13 -2.73 19.52
C ALA A 163 15.05 -4.06 18.77
N ARG A 164 16.20 -4.76 18.64
CA ARG A 164 16.30 -6.06 17.98
C ARG A 164 15.57 -7.12 18.79
#